data_fa801291fce7b2374972ff330db759fc
#
_entry.id   fa801291fce7b2374972ff330db759fc
#
_cell.length_a   1.000
_cell.length_b   1.000
_cell.length_c   1.000
_cell.angle_alpha   90.00
_cell.angle_beta   90.00
_cell.angle_gamma   90.00
#
_symmetry.space_group_name_H-M   'P 1'
#
loop_
_entity.id
_entity.type
_entity.pdbx_description
1 polymer ?
#
loop_
_entity_poly.entity_id
_entity_poly.type
_entity_poly.pdbx_seq_one_letter_code
_entity_poly.pdbx_strand_id
1 'polypeptide(L)'
;LKEHIEVDMGNLHYDNIVYVGTSTLNIDNAYKSHPVRTGLKPSGYAWFLGAGGPLGRMHVQRALELHNKPKRIFATNRGLKRLQALRKSFINIAKEQQVEFVALSPTEEKKEYTRFLEKISSEGGFDDIVVMVANAKIVGDSIRYLAKGGILNLFAGINRGIKAQIDAWNIYGPKQIRLIGHSGSNLN
;
A
#
# COMPACT_ATOMS: atom_id res chain seq x y z
N LEU A 1 -23.84 4.15 -8.73
CA LEU A 1 -23.35 2.98 -9.47
C LEU A 1 -21.94 2.68 -8.99
N LYS A 2 -21.72 1.49 -8.42
CA LYS A 2 -20.36 0.97 -8.17
C LYS A 2 -19.88 0.40 -9.50
N GLU A 3 -18.99 1.10 -10.16
CA GLU A 3 -18.38 0.63 -11.40
C GLU A 3 -17.08 -0.10 -11.05
N HIS A 4 -17.10 -1.41 -11.22
CA HIS A 4 -15.87 -2.20 -11.11
C HIS A 4 -15.16 -2.20 -12.45
N ILE A 5 -13.87 -1.88 -12.42
CA ILE A 5 -12.96 -2.02 -13.56
C ILE A 5 -11.98 -3.16 -13.31
N GLU A 6 -11.57 -3.81 -14.38
CA GLU A 6 -10.53 -4.80 -14.36
C GLU A 6 -9.19 -4.14 -14.70
N VAL A 7 -8.24 -4.21 -13.77
CA VAL A 7 -6.89 -3.69 -13.98
C VAL A 7 -5.92 -4.86 -14.06
N ASP A 8 -5.16 -4.93 -15.17
CA ASP A 8 -4.11 -5.92 -15.35
C ASP A 8 -2.92 -5.60 -14.42
N MET A 9 -2.68 -6.49 -13.46
CA MET A 9 -1.66 -6.29 -12.43
C MET A 9 -0.24 -6.46 -12.98
N GLY A 10 -0.06 -7.31 -13.99
CA GLY A 10 1.23 -7.48 -14.65
C GLY A 10 1.61 -6.25 -15.44
N ASN A 11 0.69 -5.72 -16.24
CA ASN A 11 0.94 -4.47 -16.98
C ASN A 11 1.18 -3.30 -16.02
N LEU A 12 0.38 -3.17 -14.95
CA LEU A 12 0.60 -2.15 -13.92
C LEU A 12 2.04 -2.23 -13.39
N HIS A 13 2.53 -3.43 -13.03
CA HIS A 13 3.84 -3.63 -12.44
C HIS A 13 5.00 -3.46 -13.44
N TYR A 14 4.93 -4.15 -14.61
CA TYR A 14 6.07 -4.24 -15.54
C TYR A 14 6.17 -3.06 -16.50
N ASP A 15 5.05 -2.39 -16.78
CA ASP A 15 5.01 -1.28 -17.74
C ASP A 15 5.01 0.09 -17.02
N ASN A 16 5.23 0.11 -15.71
CA ASN A 16 5.28 1.30 -14.86
C ASN A 16 4.05 2.22 -15.03
N ILE A 17 2.87 1.61 -15.14
CA ILE A 17 1.62 2.34 -15.36
C ILE A 17 1.19 3.06 -14.08
N VAL A 18 0.60 4.22 -14.24
CA VAL A 18 -0.03 4.99 -13.17
C VAL A 18 -1.50 5.21 -13.50
N TYR A 19 -2.39 4.77 -12.61
CA TYR A 19 -3.81 5.10 -12.69
C TYR A 19 -4.12 6.28 -11.80
N VAL A 20 -4.68 7.32 -12.41
CA VAL A 20 -5.18 8.54 -11.75
C VAL A 20 -6.58 8.85 -12.28
N GLY A 21 -7.36 9.63 -11.53
CA GLY A 21 -8.71 9.98 -11.99
C GLY A 21 -9.23 11.27 -11.38
N THR A 22 -10.27 11.80 -11.98
CA THR A 22 -11.02 12.97 -11.50
C THR A 22 -12.49 12.79 -11.78
N SER A 23 -13.34 13.34 -10.93
CA SER A 23 -14.80 13.41 -11.13
C SER A 23 -15.22 14.68 -11.89
N THR A 24 -14.28 15.52 -12.31
CA THR A 24 -14.56 16.75 -13.06
C THR A 24 -14.32 16.55 -14.54
N LEU A 25 -14.92 17.42 -15.38
CA LEU A 25 -14.69 17.42 -16.84
C LEU A 25 -13.28 17.89 -17.22
N ASN A 26 -12.56 18.54 -16.30
CA ASN A 26 -11.19 18.96 -16.55
C ASN A 26 -10.21 17.87 -16.11
N ILE A 27 -9.60 17.22 -17.09
CA ILE A 27 -8.65 16.11 -16.89
C ILE A 27 -7.38 16.56 -16.10
N ASP A 28 -6.99 17.81 -16.18
CA ASP A 28 -5.86 18.35 -15.42
C ASP A 28 -6.02 18.14 -13.91
N ASN A 29 -7.25 18.10 -13.41
CA ASN A 29 -7.51 17.89 -12.00
C ASN A 29 -7.09 16.49 -11.52
N ALA A 30 -7.03 15.49 -12.42
CA ALA A 30 -6.49 14.16 -12.07
C ALA A 30 -5.00 14.22 -11.71
N TYR A 31 -4.26 15.14 -12.28
CA TYR A 31 -2.81 15.29 -12.08
C TYR A 31 -2.45 16.30 -10.99
N LYS A 32 -3.22 17.39 -10.87
CA LYS A 32 -2.90 18.52 -9.98
C LYS A 32 -3.37 18.34 -8.55
N SER A 33 -4.53 17.71 -8.34
CA SER A 33 -5.15 17.62 -7.01
C SER A 33 -4.33 16.84 -5.99
N HIS A 34 -3.72 15.73 -6.44
CA HIS A 34 -2.89 14.86 -5.61
C HIS A 34 -1.74 14.33 -6.45
N PRO A 35 -0.58 14.99 -6.49
CA PRO A 35 0.57 14.55 -7.28
C PRO A 35 1.04 13.17 -6.84
N VAL A 36 1.53 12.38 -7.79
CA VAL A 36 2.17 11.08 -7.48
C VAL A 36 3.47 11.35 -6.74
N ARG A 37 3.59 10.80 -5.55
CA ARG A 37 4.80 10.90 -4.73
C ARG A 37 5.78 9.78 -5.10
N THR A 38 7.07 10.07 -5.05
CA THR A 38 8.15 9.08 -5.26
C THR A 38 8.56 8.37 -3.96
N GLY A 39 8.07 8.84 -2.81
CA GLY A 39 8.35 8.29 -1.49
C GLY A 39 7.11 8.18 -0.62
N LEU A 40 7.26 7.57 0.55
CA LEU A 40 6.21 7.49 1.56
C LEU A 40 5.83 8.89 2.04
N LYS A 41 4.57 9.07 2.40
CA LYS A 41 4.10 10.36 2.95
C LYS A 41 4.75 10.64 4.30
N PRO A 42 5.44 11.78 4.45
CA PRO A 42 5.96 12.21 5.74
C PRO A 42 4.85 12.27 6.79
N SER A 43 5.10 11.72 7.97
CA SER A 43 4.13 11.63 9.07
C SER A 43 2.81 10.92 8.71
N GLY A 44 2.76 10.22 7.58
CA GLY A 44 1.61 9.46 7.11
C GLY A 44 1.53 8.04 7.71
N TYR A 45 0.53 7.30 7.28
CA TYR A 45 0.31 5.89 7.63
C TYR A 45 0.67 5.01 6.44
N ALA A 46 1.63 4.09 6.63
CA ALA A 46 2.09 3.18 5.59
C ALA A 46 1.76 1.73 5.93
N TRP A 47 1.21 0.99 4.97
CA TRP A 47 0.94 -0.44 5.10
C TRP A 47 1.81 -1.25 4.14
N PHE A 48 2.57 -2.19 4.67
CA PHE A 48 3.43 -3.11 3.93
C PHE A 48 2.80 -4.51 3.91
N LEU A 49 2.20 -4.89 2.80
CA LEU A 49 1.61 -6.21 2.56
C LEU A 49 2.68 -7.20 2.11
N GLY A 50 2.85 -8.28 2.88
CA GLY A 50 3.89 -9.28 2.62
C GLY A 50 5.26 -8.93 3.20
N ALA A 51 5.29 -8.13 4.26
CA ALA A 51 6.48 -7.60 4.89
C ALA A 51 7.46 -8.64 5.49
N GLY A 52 7.02 -9.88 5.67
CA GLY A 52 7.85 -10.93 6.31
C GLY A 52 8.92 -11.55 5.42
N GLY A 53 8.91 -11.32 4.12
CA GLY A 53 9.95 -11.74 3.17
C GLY A 53 11.17 -10.80 3.20
N PRO A 54 12.30 -11.19 2.55
CA PRO A 54 13.50 -10.37 2.50
C PRO A 54 13.22 -8.95 1.99
N LEU A 55 12.57 -8.83 0.86
CA LEU A 55 12.22 -7.56 0.24
C LEU A 55 11.31 -6.72 1.15
N GLY A 56 10.28 -7.34 1.76
CA GLY A 56 9.39 -6.65 2.67
C GLY A 56 10.11 -6.09 3.91
N ARG A 57 11.06 -6.85 4.44
CA ARG A 57 11.90 -6.41 5.56
C ARG A 57 12.77 -5.20 5.18
N MET A 58 13.36 -5.21 3.98
CA MET A 58 14.14 -4.07 3.46
C MET A 58 13.28 -2.80 3.32
N HIS A 59 12.04 -2.94 2.85
CA HIS A 59 11.12 -1.80 2.74
C HIS A 59 10.72 -1.25 4.12
N VAL A 60 10.43 -2.11 5.10
CA VAL A 60 10.13 -1.70 6.47
C VAL A 60 11.33 -1.00 7.10
N GLN A 61 12.53 -1.58 6.96
CA GLN A 61 13.75 -0.97 7.46
C GLN A 61 13.98 0.41 6.86
N ARG A 62 13.92 0.50 5.53
CA ARG A 62 14.09 1.80 4.85
C ARG A 62 13.04 2.81 5.31
N ALA A 63 11.78 2.41 5.49
CA ALA A 63 10.73 3.32 5.98
C ALA A 63 11.03 3.88 7.37
N LEU A 64 11.63 3.08 8.26
CA LEU A 64 12.05 3.50 9.59
C LEU A 64 13.29 4.42 9.57
N GLU A 65 14.16 4.26 8.58
CA GLU A 65 15.41 5.02 8.43
C GLU A 65 15.24 6.35 7.65
N LEU A 66 14.06 6.59 7.03
CA LEU A 66 13.81 7.84 6.32
C LEU A 66 13.92 9.04 7.27
N HIS A 67 14.52 10.15 6.79
CA HIS A 67 14.48 11.41 7.52
C HIS A 67 13.04 11.88 7.75
N ASN A 68 12.24 11.92 6.67
CA ASN A 68 10.81 12.25 6.71
C ASN A 68 9.99 10.94 6.72
N LYS A 69 10.02 10.22 7.83
CA LYS A 69 9.39 8.90 7.96
C LYS A 69 7.88 8.94 8.16
N PRO A 70 7.16 7.85 7.90
CA PRO A 70 5.76 7.72 8.31
C PRO A 70 5.63 7.76 9.83
N LYS A 71 4.50 8.25 10.33
CA LYS A 71 4.15 8.21 11.76
C LYS A 71 3.78 6.80 12.22
N ARG A 72 3.14 6.03 11.32
CA ARG A 72 2.70 4.66 11.61
C ARG A 72 3.09 3.73 10.46
N ILE A 73 3.65 2.57 10.83
CA ILE A 73 3.93 1.48 9.91
C ILE A 73 3.11 0.26 10.33
N PHE A 74 2.25 -0.21 9.41
CA PHE A 74 1.55 -1.47 9.53
C PHE A 74 2.22 -2.49 8.62
N ALA A 75 2.70 -3.58 9.17
CA ALA A 75 3.38 -4.65 8.45
C ALA A 75 2.59 -5.94 8.57
N THR A 76 2.25 -6.58 7.45
CA THR A 76 1.47 -7.80 7.49
C THR A 76 2.16 -8.96 6.79
N ASN A 77 2.03 -10.14 7.36
CA ASN A 77 2.51 -11.38 6.78
C ASN A 77 1.64 -12.55 7.25
N ARG A 78 1.35 -13.48 6.35
CA ARG A 78 0.49 -14.64 6.64
C ARG A 78 1.09 -15.58 7.68
N GLY A 79 2.37 -15.92 7.54
CA GLY A 79 3.05 -16.89 8.44
C GLY A 79 3.60 -16.23 9.71
N LEU A 80 3.23 -16.76 10.89
CA LEU A 80 3.64 -16.25 12.20
C LEU A 80 5.16 -16.22 12.41
N LYS A 81 5.89 -17.25 11.96
CA LYS A 81 7.35 -17.33 12.12
C LYS A 81 8.05 -16.09 11.51
N ARG A 82 7.65 -15.72 10.28
CA ARG A 82 8.20 -14.53 9.60
C ARG A 82 7.75 -13.25 10.29
N LEU A 83 6.52 -13.21 10.77
CA LEU A 83 5.97 -12.05 11.49
C LEU A 83 6.69 -11.82 12.82
N GLN A 84 6.97 -12.88 13.58
CA GLN A 84 7.73 -12.80 14.83
C GLN A 84 9.17 -12.30 14.58
N ALA A 85 9.83 -12.81 13.53
CA ALA A 85 11.15 -12.32 13.12
C ALA A 85 11.11 -10.83 12.73
N LEU A 86 10.04 -10.38 12.06
CA LEU A 86 9.83 -8.99 11.72
C LEU A 86 9.68 -8.12 12.97
N ARG A 87 8.82 -8.54 13.92
CA ARG A 87 8.63 -7.86 15.21
C ARG A 87 9.95 -7.73 15.97
N LYS A 88 10.68 -8.84 16.11
CA LYS A 88 11.98 -8.87 16.81
C LYS A 88 12.99 -7.90 16.19
N SER A 89 13.00 -7.76 14.87
CA SER A 89 13.96 -6.90 14.17
C SER A 89 13.63 -5.41 14.30
N PHE A 90 12.34 -5.04 14.32
CA PHE A 90 11.97 -3.65 14.07
C PHE A 90 11.27 -2.95 15.24
N ILE A 91 10.78 -3.66 16.26
CA ILE A 91 10.04 -3.03 17.36
C ILE A 91 10.87 -1.99 18.14
N ASN A 92 12.13 -2.30 18.42
CA ASN A 92 13.02 -1.39 19.16
C ASN A 92 13.44 -0.21 18.26
N ILE A 93 13.80 -0.47 17.01
CA ILE A 93 14.15 0.57 16.04
C ILE A 93 12.97 1.53 15.86
N ALA A 94 11.76 1.01 15.69
CA ALA A 94 10.57 1.84 15.55
C ALA A 94 10.33 2.72 16.78
N LYS A 95 10.53 2.17 17.98
CA LYS A 95 10.43 2.92 19.24
C LYS A 95 11.45 4.05 19.33
N GLU A 96 12.70 3.78 19.01
CA GLU A 96 13.79 4.77 18.96
C GLU A 96 13.49 5.87 17.93
N GLN A 97 12.92 5.48 16.80
CA GLN A 97 12.54 6.39 15.72
C GLN A 97 11.18 7.08 15.94
N GLN A 98 10.51 6.84 17.07
CA GLN A 98 9.17 7.38 17.39
C GLN A 98 8.11 7.05 16.35
N VAL A 99 8.20 5.87 15.73
CA VAL A 99 7.23 5.36 14.75
C VAL A 99 6.35 4.31 15.43
N GLU A 100 5.03 4.43 15.32
CA GLU A 100 4.10 3.38 15.74
C GLU A 100 4.23 2.20 14.78
N PHE A 101 4.80 1.09 15.25
CA PHE A 101 5.00 -0.12 14.45
C PHE A 101 4.05 -1.22 14.89
N VAL A 102 3.17 -1.65 14.00
CA VAL A 102 2.21 -2.74 14.22
C VAL A 102 2.44 -3.82 13.18
N ALA A 103 2.61 -5.06 13.63
CA ALA A 103 2.80 -6.20 12.73
C ALA A 103 1.78 -7.30 13.08
N LEU A 104 0.89 -7.68 12.13
CA LEU A 104 -0.19 -8.63 12.35
C LEU A 104 -0.31 -9.65 11.21
N SER A 105 -0.77 -10.86 11.56
CA SER A 105 -1.14 -11.88 10.60
C SER A 105 -2.63 -11.80 10.26
N PRO A 106 -3.00 -11.68 8.97
CA PRO A 106 -4.39 -11.68 8.56
C PRO A 106 -5.09 -13.04 8.75
N THR A 107 -4.34 -14.11 8.97
CA THR A 107 -4.86 -15.47 9.17
C THR A 107 -4.86 -15.88 10.64
N GLU A 108 -3.73 -15.72 11.31
CA GLU A 108 -3.52 -16.24 12.67
C GLU A 108 -3.98 -15.26 13.75
N GLU A 109 -3.97 -13.95 13.45
CA GLU A 109 -4.38 -12.87 14.35
C GLU A 109 -5.55 -12.09 13.74
N LYS A 110 -6.52 -12.82 13.18
CA LYS A 110 -7.60 -12.27 12.36
C LYS A 110 -8.43 -11.19 13.07
N LYS A 111 -8.73 -11.38 14.37
CA LYS A 111 -9.55 -10.43 15.16
C LYS A 111 -8.82 -9.09 15.32
N GLU A 112 -7.56 -9.13 15.73
CA GLU A 112 -6.69 -7.97 15.93
C GLU A 112 -6.44 -7.26 14.60
N TYR A 113 -6.19 -8.02 13.54
CA TYR A 113 -6.02 -7.51 12.18
C TYR A 113 -7.25 -6.76 11.70
N THR A 114 -8.45 -7.35 11.83
CA THR A 114 -9.70 -6.70 11.42
C THR A 114 -9.96 -5.43 12.23
N ARG A 115 -9.84 -5.50 13.56
CA ARG A 115 -9.99 -4.33 14.45
C ARG A 115 -9.02 -3.21 14.10
N PHE A 116 -7.77 -3.55 13.78
CA PHE A 116 -6.78 -2.56 13.38
C PHE A 116 -7.15 -1.86 12.08
N LEU A 117 -7.60 -2.61 11.06
CA LEU A 117 -8.05 -2.03 9.79
C LEU A 117 -9.29 -1.15 9.94
N GLU A 118 -10.25 -1.55 10.79
CA GLU A 118 -11.43 -0.74 11.11
C GLU A 118 -11.03 0.57 11.78
N LYS A 119 -10.12 0.51 12.75
CA LYS A 119 -9.56 1.71 13.40
C LYS A 119 -8.91 2.64 12.39
N ILE A 120 -8.01 2.13 11.53
CA ILE A 120 -7.35 2.95 10.51
C ILE A 120 -8.36 3.54 9.52
N SER A 121 -9.38 2.78 9.14
CA SER A 121 -10.43 3.29 8.25
C SER A 121 -11.20 4.46 8.87
N SER A 122 -11.48 4.41 10.18
CA SER A 122 -12.14 5.51 10.90
C SER A 122 -11.23 6.73 11.09
N GLU A 123 -9.90 6.54 11.05
CA GLU A 123 -8.89 7.61 11.11
C GLU A 123 -8.56 8.18 9.71
N GLY A 124 -9.25 7.76 8.65
CA GLY A 124 -9.09 8.28 7.29
C GLY A 124 -8.36 7.36 6.31
N GLY A 125 -7.76 6.27 6.77
CA GLY A 125 -7.11 5.27 5.93
C GLY A 125 -5.57 5.39 5.87
N PHE A 126 -4.95 4.56 5.03
CA PHE A 126 -3.51 4.59 4.79
C PHE A 126 -3.15 5.58 3.68
N ASP A 127 -2.11 6.36 3.89
CA ASP A 127 -1.56 7.24 2.86
C ASP A 127 -0.76 6.45 1.81
N ASP A 128 -0.16 5.34 2.23
CA ASP A 128 0.64 4.48 1.36
C ASP A 128 0.35 3.00 1.64
N ILE A 129 0.08 2.22 0.60
CA ILE A 129 0.01 0.76 0.66
C ILE A 129 1.02 0.20 -0.32
N VAL A 130 2.01 -0.56 0.18
CA VAL A 130 3.03 -1.22 -0.65
C VAL A 130 2.73 -2.71 -0.68
N VAL A 131 2.41 -3.24 -1.86
CA VAL A 131 2.02 -4.64 -2.04
C VAL A 131 3.20 -5.46 -2.55
N MET A 132 3.70 -6.36 -1.72
CA MET A 132 4.81 -7.27 -2.01
C MET A 132 4.37 -8.74 -2.06
N VAL A 133 3.08 -8.98 -2.27
CA VAL A 133 2.49 -10.30 -2.47
C VAL A 133 1.89 -10.42 -3.86
N ALA A 134 2.26 -11.46 -4.60
CA ALA A 134 1.78 -11.71 -5.96
C ALA A 134 0.34 -12.25 -5.96
N ASN A 135 -0.64 -11.42 -5.55
CA ASN A 135 -2.05 -11.79 -5.49
C ASN A 135 -2.95 -10.61 -5.83
N ALA A 136 -3.57 -10.66 -7.02
CA ALA A 136 -4.42 -9.59 -7.54
C ALA A 136 -5.64 -9.31 -6.64
N LYS A 137 -6.23 -10.33 -6.01
CA LYS A 137 -7.35 -10.15 -5.09
C LYS A 137 -6.94 -9.32 -3.87
N ILE A 138 -5.76 -9.59 -3.29
CA ILE A 138 -5.23 -8.81 -2.16
C ILE A 138 -5.00 -7.36 -2.57
N VAL A 139 -4.51 -7.10 -3.79
CA VAL A 139 -4.38 -5.75 -4.33
C VAL A 139 -5.75 -5.06 -4.33
N GLY A 140 -6.75 -5.65 -4.99
CA GLY A 140 -8.10 -5.08 -5.08
C GLY A 140 -8.75 -4.85 -3.70
N ASP A 141 -8.65 -5.83 -2.80
CA ASP A 141 -9.23 -5.74 -1.46
C ASP A 141 -8.56 -4.65 -0.58
N SER A 142 -7.29 -4.35 -0.81
CA SER A 142 -6.54 -3.37 0.01
C SER A 142 -6.85 -1.92 -0.34
N ILE A 143 -7.28 -1.64 -1.57
CA ILE A 143 -7.54 -0.27 -2.07
C ILE A 143 -8.55 0.49 -1.22
N ARG A 144 -9.57 -0.17 -0.71
CA ARG A 144 -10.60 0.47 0.12
C ARG A 144 -10.07 1.10 1.40
N TYR A 145 -8.90 0.66 1.87
CA TYR A 145 -8.24 1.17 3.08
C TYR A 145 -7.33 2.37 2.81
N LEU A 146 -7.18 2.80 1.56
CA LEU A 146 -6.45 4.01 1.25
C LEU A 146 -7.19 5.27 1.71
N ALA A 147 -6.42 6.22 2.20
CA ALA A 147 -6.87 7.57 2.49
C ALA A 147 -7.14 8.36 1.19
N LYS A 148 -7.74 9.55 1.34
CA LYS A 148 -7.89 10.50 0.24
C LYS A 148 -6.50 10.88 -0.31
N GLY A 149 -6.30 10.77 -1.62
CA GLY A 149 -5.02 10.99 -2.28
C GLY A 149 -3.95 9.94 -1.96
N GLY A 150 -4.34 8.82 -1.32
CA GLY A 150 -3.42 7.74 -0.98
C GLY A 150 -2.90 7.00 -2.22
N ILE A 151 -1.77 6.35 -2.05
CA ILE A 151 -1.08 5.63 -3.12
C ILE A 151 -0.99 4.14 -2.79
N LEU A 152 -1.45 3.28 -3.72
CA LEU A 152 -1.08 1.88 -3.72
C LEU A 152 0.08 1.67 -4.70
N ASN A 153 1.18 1.15 -4.19
CA ASN A 153 2.34 0.73 -4.99
C ASN A 153 2.37 -0.80 -5.10
N LEU A 154 2.15 -1.31 -6.30
CA LEU A 154 2.31 -2.73 -6.59
C LEU A 154 3.78 -3.03 -6.92
N PHE A 155 4.50 -3.56 -5.94
CA PHE A 155 5.90 -3.95 -6.06
C PHE A 155 6.08 -5.45 -6.36
N ALA A 156 5.08 -6.28 -6.10
CA ALA A 156 5.12 -7.70 -6.41
C ALA A 156 4.91 -7.95 -7.90
N GLY A 157 5.78 -8.78 -8.49
CA GLY A 157 5.57 -9.30 -9.86
C GLY A 157 4.35 -10.21 -9.91
N ILE A 158 3.37 -9.82 -10.71
CA ILE A 158 2.18 -10.62 -11.04
C ILE A 158 2.21 -10.83 -12.56
N ASN A 159 1.86 -12.01 -13.04
CA ASN A 159 1.86 -12.27 -14.49
C ASN A 159 0.88 -11.35 -15.22
N ARG A 160 1.27 -10.90 -16.43
CA ARG A 160 0.35 -10.18 -17.32
C ARG A 160 -0.89 -11.03 -17.61
N GLY A 161 -2.03 -10.39 -17.78
CA GLY A 161 -3.33 -11.06 -17.92
C GLY A 161 -4.04 -11.37 -16.58
N ILE A 162 -3.34 -11.31 -15.47
CA ILE A 162 -3.96 -11.47 -14.13
C ILE A 162 -4.55 -10.14 -13.69
N LYS A 163 -5.87 -10.10 -13.56
CA LYS A 163 -6.62 -8.87 -13.29
C LYS A 163 -7.09 -8.78 -11.84
N ALA A 164 -7.09 -7.56 -11.29
CA ALA A 164 -7.79 -7.21 -10.05
C ALA A 164 -9.07 -6.45 -10.37
N GLN A 165 -10.14 -6.78 -9.62
CA GLN A 165 -11.38 -5.99 -9.63
C GLN A 165 -11.19 -4.79 -8.71
N ILE A 166 -11.38 -3.59 -9.24
CA ILE A 166 -11.20 -2.33 -8.53
C ILE A 166 -12.48 -1.50 -8.67
N ASP A 167 -13.00 -1.02 -7.55
CA ASP A 167 -14.05 -0.01 -7.58
C ASP A 167 -13.46 1.31 -8.08
N ALA A 168 -13.78 1.65 -9.33
CA ALA A 168 -13.27 2.84 -10.02
C ALA A 168 -13.57 4.15 -9.26
N TRP A 169 -14.65 4.17 -8.46
CA TRP A 169 -15.00 5.32 -7.61
C TRP A 169 -13.89 5.70 -6.61
N ASN A 170 -13.06 4.76 -6.20
CA ASN A 170 -11.89 5.08 -5.38
C ASN A 170 -10.85 5.91 -6.16
N ILE A 171 -10.74 5.74 -7.47
CA ILE A 171 -9.76 6.43 -8.32
C ILE A 171 -10.26 7.82 -8.71
N TYR A 172 -11.47 7.94 -9.28
CA TYR A 172 -11.97 9.21 -9.79
C TYR A 172 -12.92 9.95 -8.85
N GLY A 173 -13.47 9.28 -7.84
CA GLY A 173 -14.39 9.85 -6.85
C GLY A 173 -13.69 10.69 -5.77
N PRO A 174 -14.32 10.86 -4.60
CA PRO A 174 -13.81 11.75 -3.55
C PRO A 174 -12.44 11.39 -2.99
N LYS A 175 -12.08 10.09 -3.03
CA LYS A 175 -10.76 9.64 -2.52
C LYS A 175 -9.62 9.99 -3.45
N GLN A 176 -9.83 9.95 -4.77
CA GLN A 176 -8.79 10.22 -5.77
C GLN A 176 -7.47 9.49 -5.49
N ILE A 177 -7.55 8.18 -5.22
CA ILE A 177 -6.36 7.36 -4.97
C ILE A 177 -5.53 7.20 -6.24
N ARG A 178 -4.27 6.78 -6.06
CA ARG A 178 -3.35 6.47 -7.14
C ARG A 178 -2.97 5.00 -7.08
N LEU A 179 -2.95 4.34 -8.23
CA LEU A 179 -2.36 3.01 -8.38
C LEU A 179 -1.09 3.17 -9.19
N ILE A 180 0.02 2.71 -8.66
CA ILE A 180 1.30 2.73 -9.34
C ILE A 180 1.92 1.34 -9.31
N GLY A 181 2.59 0.98 -10.39
CA GLY A 181 3.40 -0.22 -10.46
C GLY A 181 4.87 0.13 -10.66
N HIS A 182 5.76 -0.70 -10.11
CA HIS A 182 7.19 -0.51 -10.28
C HIS A 182 7.92 -1.84 -10.20
N SER A 183 8.62 -2.20 -11.25
CA SER A 183 9.36 -3.46 -11.33
C SER A 183 10.76 -3.40 -10.69
N GLY A 184 11.27 -2.23 -10.42
CA GLY A 184 12.64 -2.05 -9.89
C GLY A 184 13.77 -2.45 -10.85
N SER A 185 13.42 -2.88 -12.08
CA SER A 185 14.39 -3.40 -13.05
C SER A 185 14.99 -2.35 -13.99
N ASN A 186 14.54 -1.11 -13.93
CA ASN A 186 15.13 -0.01 -14.69
C ASN A 186 16.16 0.72 -13.81
N LEU A 187 17.38 0.22 -13.84
CA LEU A 187 18.58 0.92 -13.39
C LEU A 187 19.08 1.82 -14.53
N ASN A 188 18.38 2.90 -14.79
CA ASN A 188 18.87 4.00 -15.64
C ASN A 188 19.02 5.24 -14.78
#